data_2005a38d43a81dc91a276b6cd1a1c1fb
#
_entry.id   2005a38d43a81dc91a276b6cd1a1c1fb
#
_cell.length_a   1.000
_cell.length_b   1.000
_cell.length_c   1.000
_cell.angle_alpha   90.00
_cell.angle_beta   90.00
_cell.angle_gamma   90.00
#
_symmetry.space_group_name_H-M   'P 1'
#
loop_
_entity.id
_entity.type
_entity.pdbx_description
1 polymer ?
#
loop_
_entity_poly.entity_id
_entity_poly.type
_entity_poly.pdbx_seq_one_letter_code
_entity_poly.pdbx_strand_id
1 'polypeptide(L)'
;MTLKAVIVDASAVSRAMLGTVLADGGYEVVGATHTSALGYGLAMKHRPHVICIAREQVEDGSEVVEQLRADLPKTLIFIVSGTLDAQAVQAAVARGVHGFIVKPFKAETVLRTIRNTVIAFVKKQQAAARAE
;
A
#
# COMPACT_ATOMS: atom_id res chain seq x y z
N MET A 1 -3.13 -16.46 9.55
CA MET A 1 -3.90 -15.17 9.47
C MET A 1 -3.81 -14.62 8.06
N THR A 2 -4.95 -14.30 7.49
CA THR A 2 -4.98 -13.71 6.15
C THR A 2 -4.87 -12.20 6.24
N LEU A 3 -3.92 -11.62 5.52
CA LEU A 3 -3.73 -10.18 5.50
C LEU A 3 -4.71 -9.52 4.52
N LYS A 4 -5.32 -8.44 4.95
CA LYS A 4 -6.30 -7.67 4.17
C LYS A 4 -5.62 -6.58 3.38
N ALA A 5 -6.07 -6.37 2.15
CA ALA A 5 -5.52 -5.36 1.24
C ALA A 5 -6.62 -4.51 0.62
N VAL A 6 -6.31 -3.23 0.40
CA VAL A 6 -7.13 -2.28 -0.36
C VAL A 6 -6.30 -1.76 -1.52
N ILE A 7 -6.93 -1.59 -2.69
CA ILE A 7 -6.28 -1.07 -3.89
C ILE A 7 -6.97 0.21 -4.34
N VAL A 8 -6.18 1.24 -4.62
CA VAL A 8 -6.65 2.54 -5.12
C VAL A 8 -5.92 2.88 -6.41
N ASP A 9 -6.62 2.85 -7.53
CA ASP A 9 -6.04 3.17 -8.85
C ASP A 9 -7.16 3.57 -9.79
N ALA A 10 -7.01 4.70 -10.48
CA ALA A 10 -7.97 5.15 -11.47
C ALA A 10 -8.10 4.17 -12.65
N SER A 11 -7.05 3.41 -12.96
CA SER A 11 -7.06 2.41 -14.02
C SER A 11 -7.77 1.15 -13.58
N ALA A 12 -8.90 0.82 -14.20
CA ALA A 12 -9.65 -0.41 -13.92
C ALA A 12 -8.80 -1.65 -14.24
N VAL A 13 -7.99 -1.59 -15.29
CA VAL A 13 -7.11 -2.70 -15.69
C VAL A 13 -6.05 -2.94 -14.61
N SER A 14 -5.40 -1.89 -14.15
CA SER A 14 -4.39 -2.01 -13.08
C SER A 14 -5.00 -2.55 -11.79
N ARG A 15 -6.19 -2.06 -11.41
CA ARG A 15 -6.90 -2.56 -10.23
C ARG A 15 -7.16 -4.06 -10.32
N ALA A 16 -7.67 -4.50 -11.47
CA ALA A 16 -7.98 -5.92 -11.69
C ALA A 16 -6.73 -6.78 -11.66
N MET A 17 -5.67 -6.35 -12.34
CA MET A 17 -4.41 -7.08 -12.40
C MET A 17 -3.76 -7.22 -11.02
N LEU A 18 -3.66 -6.12 -10.29
CA LEU A 18 -3.06 -6.15 -8.95
C LEU A 18 -3.93 -6.95 -7.98
N GLY A 19 -5.25 -6.82 -8.09
CA GLY A 19 -6.18 -7.60 -7.29
C GLY A 19 -5.99 -9.10 -7.47
N THR A 20 -5.80 -9.55 -8.71
CA THR A 20 -5.53 -10.96 -9.01
C THR A 20 -4.19 -11.41 -8.41
N VAL A 21 -3.14 -10.60 -8.57
CA VAL A 21 -1.81 -10.92 -8.01
C VAL A 21 -1.91 -11.07 -6.49
N LEU A 22 -2.56 -10.14 -5.82
CA LEU A 22 -2.68 -10.18 -4.36
C LEU A 22 -3.53 -11.35 -3.89
N ALA A 23 -4.67 -11.60 -4.52
CA ALA A 23 -5.55 -12.72 -4.16
C ALA A 23 -4.85 -14.06 -4.36
N ASP A 24 -4.15 -14.24 -5.47
CA ASP A 24 -3.38 -15.45 -5.75
C ASP A 24 -2.23 -15.63 -4.74
N GLY A 25 -1.71 -14.53 -4.21
CA GLY A 25 -0.66 -14.54 -3.20
C GLY A 25 -1.16 -14.74 -1.77
N GLY A 26 -2.45 -14.97 -1.57
CA GLY A 26 -3.02 -15.25 -0.25
C GLY A 26 -3.54 -14.04 0.50
N TYR A 27 -3.57 -12.85 -0.12
CA TYR A 27 -4.16 -11.67 0.50
C TYR A 27 -5.67 -11.63 0.25
N GLU A 28 -6.40 -11.11 1.22
CA GLU A 28 -7.83 -10.84 1.07
C GLU A 28 -8.00 -9.40 0.59
N VAL A 29 -8.39 -9.23 -0.67
CA VAL A 29 -8.66 -7.89 -1.21
C VAL A 29 -10.05 -7.47 -0.76
N VAL A 30 -10.12 -6.67 0.28
CA VAL A 30 -11.38 -6.26 0.91
C VAL A 30 -12.03 -5.07 0.21
N GLY A 31 -11.30 -4.39 -0.67
CA GLY A 31 -11.85 -3.28 -1.44
C GLY A 31 -10.88 -2.80 -2.50
N ALA A 32 -11.44 -2.27 -3.58
CA ALA A 32 -10.67 -1.65 -4.66
C ALA A 32 -11.50 -0.51 -5.22
N THR A 33 -10.87 0.63 -5.45
CA THR A 33 -11.56 1.83 -5.89
C THR A 33 -10.66 2.71 -6.75
N HIS A 34 -11.23 3.78 -7.30
CA HIS A 34 -10.56 4.62 -8.30
C HIS A 34 -10.09 5.97 -7.77
N THR A 35 -10.47 6.39 -6.56
CA THR A 35 -10.06 7.69 -6.00
C THR A 35 -9.48 7.57 -4.60
N SER A 36 -8.62 8.55 -4.23
CA SER A 36 -8.03 8.62 -2.89
C SER A 36 -9.10 8.77 -1.79
N ALA A 37 -10.13 9.55 -2.04
CA ALA A 37 -11.20 9.76 -1.06
C ALA A 37 -11.95 8.46 -0.76
N LEU A 38 -12.35 7.72 -1.80
CA LEU A 38 -13.01 6.42 -1.63
C LEU A 38 -12.06 5.40 -1.03
N GLY A 39 -10.77 5.44 -1.40
CA GLY A 39 -9.74 4.58 -0.82
C GLY A 39 -9.57 4.79 0.67
N TYR A 40 -9.54 6.04 1.10
CA TYR A 40 -9.50 6.37 2.53
C TYR A 40 -10.72 5.81 3.27
N GLY A 41 -11.90 5.96 2.71
CA GLY A 41 -13.13 5.42 3.30
C GLY A 41 -13.10 3.91 3.44
N LEU A 42 -12.62 3.20 2.42
CA LEU A 42 -12.45 1.75 2.47
C LEU A 42 -11.44 1.35 3.54
N ALA A 43 -10.34 2.08 3.65
CA ALA A 43 -9.31 1.81 4.67
C ALA A 43 -9.87 1.99 6.08
N MET A 44 -10.64 3.04 6.33
CA MET A 44 -11.26 3.28 7.63
C MET A 44 -12.27 2.19 7.99
N LYS A 45 -13.02 1.71 6.99
CA LYS A 45 -14.03 0.67 7.18
C LYS A 45 -13.39 -0.69 7.48
N HIS A 46 -12.38 -1.07 6.72
CA HIS A 46 -11.82 -2.43 6.76
C HIS A 46 -10.53 -2.55 7.56
N ARG A 47 -9.88 -1.45 7.86
CA ARG A 47 -8.59 -1.41 8.56
C ARG A 47 -7.61 -2.45 7.99
N PRO A 48 -7.23 -2.30 6.69
CA PRO A 48 -6.40 -3.30 6.02
C PRO A 48 -4.98 -3.31 6.58
N HIS A 49 -4.28 -4.40 6.37
CA HIS A 49 -2.86 -4.49 6.70
C HIS A 49 -2.01 -3.76 5.65
N VAL A 50 -2.49 -3.74 4.40
CA VAL A 50 -1.78 -3.19 3.25
C VAL A 50 -2.74 -2.37 2.41
N ILE A 51 -2.30 -1.20 1.96
CA ILE A 51 -3.01 -0.41 0.96
C ILE A 51 -2.06 -0.06 -0.17
N CYS A 52 -2.48 -0.34 -1.41
CA CYS A 52 -1.71 -0.06 -2.62
C CYS A 52 -2.38 1.10 -3.35
N ILE A 53 -1.69 2.23 -3.47
CA ILE A 53 -2.26 3.46 -4.02
C ILE A 53 -1.44 3.89 -5.23
N ALA A 54 -2.11 4.10 -6.37
CA ALA A 54 -1.47 4.63 -7.56
C ALA A 54 -0.87 6.01 -7.27
N ARG A 55 0.30 6.28 -7.85
CA ARG A 55 1.03 7.53 -7.63
C ARG A 55 0.17 8.77 -7.87
N GLU A 56 -0.65 8.77 -8.90
CA GLU A 56 -1.54 9.89 -9.25
C GLU A 56 -2.53 10.20 -8.13
N GLN A 57 -2.96 9.18 -7.40
CA GLN A 57 -3.88 9.35 -6.27
C GLN A 57 -3.16 9.86 -5.02
N VAL A 58 -1.87 9.60 -4.89
CA VAL A 58 -1.04 10.13 -3.79
C VAL A 58 -0.74 11.61 -4.02
N GLU A 59 -0.57 12.01 -5.28
CA GLU A 59 -0.19 13.36 -5.68
C GLU A 59 -1.38 14.26 -6.01
N ASP A 60 -2.59 13.85 -5.66
CA ASP A 60 -3.83 14.58 -6.03
C ASP A 60 -4.16 15.76 -5.11
N GLY A 61 -3.32 16.04 -4.13
CA GLY A 61 -3.53 17.14 -3.18
C GLY A 61 -4.39 16.80 -1.97
N SER A 62 -4.89 15.56 -1.88
CA SER A 62 -5.76 15.13 -0.77
C SER A 62 -5.02 14.83 0.53
N GLU A 63 -3.69 14.71 0.48
CA GLU A 63 -2.86 14.30 1.62
C GLU A 63 -3.27 12.95 2.20
N VAL A 64 -3.71 12.01 1.33
CA VAL A 64 -4.22 10.71 1.76
C VAL A 64 -3.20 9.91 2.56
N VAL A 65 -1.91 9.99 2.20
CA VAL A 65 -0.85 9.27 2.92
C VAL A 65 -0.75 9.77 4.35
N GLU A 66 -0.73 11.07 4.53
CA GLU A 66 -0.65 11.70 5.86
C GLU A 66 -1.86 11.34 6.71
N GLN A 67 -3.07 11.34 6.13
CA GLN A 67 -4.30 10.96 6.82
C GLN A 67 -4.26 9.49 7.25
N LEU A 68 -3.84 8.60 6.35
CA LEU A 68 -3.72 7.17 6.66
C LEU A 68 -2.68 6.91 7.74
N ARG A 69 -1.54 7.60 7.69
CA ARG A 69 -0.50 7.46 8.70
C ARG A 69 -0.98 7.90 10.09
N ALA A 70 -1.78 8.97 10.14
CA ALA A 70 -2.34 9.46 11.40
C ALA A 70 -3.41 8.53 11.97
N ASP A 71 -4.32 8.06 11.09
CA ASP A 71 -5.52 7.34 11.53
C ASP A 71 -5.32 5.82 11.61
N LEU A 72 -4.43 5.27 10.76
CA LEU A 72 -4.15 3.84 10.68
C LEU A 72 -2.63 3.60 10.67
N PRO A 73 -1.95 3.86 11.78
CA PRO A 73 -0.47 3.83 11.82
C PRO A 73 0.12 2.45 11.56
N LYS A 74 -0.66 1.39 11.65
CA LYS A 74 -0.20 0.02 11.38
C LYS A 74 -0.48 -0.45 9.96
N THR A 75 -1.23 0.32 9.17
CA THR A 75 -1.47 -0.01 7.76
C THR A 75 -0.23 0.37 6.94
N LEU A 76 0.28 -0.59 6.17
CA LEU A 76 1.43 -0.37 5.31
C LEU A 76 0.99 0.20 3.97
N ILE A 77 1.62 1.28 3.55
CA ILE A 77 1.26 2.03 2.34
C ILE A 77 2.28 1.78 1.25
N PHE A 78 1.81 1.30 0.09
CA PHE A 78 2.63 1.07 -1.10
C PHE A 78 2.15 1.98 -2.21
N ILE A 79 3.09 2.68 -2.86
CA ILE A 79 2.80 3.45 -4.06
C ILE A 79 2.99 2.56 -5.29
N VAL A 80 2.01 2.59 -6.19
CA VAL A 80 2.04 1.86 -7.45
C VAL A 80 2.32 2.87 -8.58
N SER A 81 3.40 2.65 -9.33
CA SER A 81 3.81 3.59 -10.40
C SER A 81 4.52 2.86 -11.54
N GLY A 82 4.39 3.42 -12.75
CA GLY A 82 5.16 2.97 -13.91
C GLY A 82 6.58 3.53 -13.94
N THR A 83 6.85 4.56 -13.15
CA THR A 83 8.16 5.21 -13.09
C THR A 83 8.53 5.52 -11.64
N LEU A 84 9.76 5.19 -11.28
CA LEU A 84 10.31 5.52 -9.97
C LEU A 84 11.72 6.08 -10.16
N ASP A 85 11.92 7.34 -9.77
CA ASP A 85 13.25 7.91 -9.65
C ASP A 85 13.61 8.15 -8.18
N ALA A 86 14.89 8.39 -7.91
CA ALA A 86 15.37 8.53 -6.54
C ALA A 86 14.69 9.69 -5.80
N GLN A 87 14.41 10.79 -6.49
CA GLN A 87 13.75 11.94 -5.88
C GLN A 87 12.31 11.63 -5.48
N ALA A 88 11.56 10.96 -6.36
CA ALA A 88 10.19 10.55 -6.07
C ALA A 88 10.12 9.57 -4.90
N VAL A 89 11.06 8.62 -4.84
CA VAL A 89 11.15 7.66 -3.74
C VAL A 89 11.42 8.37 -2.42
N GLN A 90 12.40 9.28 -2.38
CA GLN A 90 12.74 10.03 -1.17
C GLN A 90 11.56 10.88 -0.69
N ALA A 91 10.86 11.55 -1.61
CA ALA A 91 9.70 12.36 -1.26
C ALA A 91 8.57 11.51 -0.66
N ALA A 92 8.31 10.34 -1.24
CA ALA A 92 7.27 9.44 -0.77
C ALA A 92 7.60 8.85 0.61
N VAL A 93 8.84 8.42 0.81
CA VAL A 93 9.29 7.90 2.11
C VAL A 93 9.17 8.97 3.20
N ALA A 94 9.52 10.22 2.88
CA ALA A 94 9.39 11.34 3.81
C ALA A 94 7.93 11.58 4.23
N ARG A 95 6.96 11.27 3.36
CA ARG A 95 5.52 11.35 3.67
C ARG A 95 5.02 10.18 4.51
N GLY A 96 5.76 9.08 4.59
CA GLY A 96 5.39 7.91 5.37
C GLY A 96 5.00 6.68 4.56
N VAL A 97 5.32 6.65 3.26
CA VAL A 97 5.12 5.48 2.41
C VAL A 97 6.12 4.39 2.78
N HIS A 98 5.68 3.14 2.80
CA HIS A 98 6.49 2.01 3.25
C HIS A 98 7.19 1.27 2.11
N GLY A 99 6.63 1.30 0.90
CA GLY A 99 7.22 0.58 -0.22
C GLY A 99 6.63 0.97 -1.56
N PHE A 100 7.11 0.33 -2.61
CA PHE A 100 6.79 0.68 -3.99
C PHE A 100 6.52 -0.57 -4.81
N ILE A 101 5.52 -0.47 -5.69
CA ILE A 101 5.17 -1.52 -6.64
C ILE A 101 5.26 -0.92 -8.03
N VAL A 102 6.04 -1.55 -8.92
CA VAL A 102 6.33 -1.03 -10.24
C VAL A 102 5.46 -1.71 -11.29
N LYS A 103 4.93 -0.94 -12.23
CA LYS A 103 4.23 -1.44 -13.42
C LYS A 103 5.23 -1.63 -14.55
N PRO A 104 5.10 -2.65 -15.39
CA PRO A 104 4.08 -3.70 -15.36
C PRO A 104 4.30 -4.67 -14.20
N PHE A 105 3.21 -5.20 -13.66
CA PHE A 105 3.27 -6.09 -12.49
C PHE A 105 3.91 -7.43 -12.82
N LYS A 106 4.88 -7.80 -12.00
CA LYS A 106 5.42 -9.17 -11.95
C LYS A 106 4.99 -9.75 -10.61
N ALA A 107 4.12 -10.76 -10.66
CA ALA A 107 3.49 -11.30 -9.44
C ALA A 107 4.50 -11.64 -8.35
N GLU A 108 5.55 -12.35 -8.70
CA GLU A 108 6.60 -12.75 -7.76
C GLU A 108 7.28 -11.55 -7.10
N THR A 109 7.60 -10.51 -7.90
CA THR A 109 8.24 -9.29 -7.39
C THR A 109 7.30 -8.50 -6.49
N VAL A 110 6.03 -8.35 -6.88
CA VAL A 110 5.03 -7.65 -6.07
C VAL A 110 4.87 -8.33 -4.72
N LEU A 111 4.67 -9.64 -4.71
CA LEU A 111 4.44 -10.40 -3.48
C LEU A 111 5.66 -10.40 -2.57
N ARG A 112 6.85 -10.50 -3.15
CA ARG A 112 8.10 -10.44 -2.39
C ARG A 112 8.29 -9.08 -1.73
N THR A 113 8.05 -8.00 -2.47
CA THR A 113 8.16 -6.63 -1.96
C THR A 113 7.24 -6.41 -0.77
N ILE A 114 5.98 -6.81 -0.90
CA ILE A 114 5.00 -6.64 0.20
C ILE A 114 5.41 -7.50 1.39
N ARG A 115 5.73 -8.77 1.16
CA ARG A 115 6.11 -9.69 2.24
C ARG A 115 7.32 -9.19 3.02
N ASN A 116 8.36 -8.74 2.31
CA ASN A 116 9.56 -8.24 2.97
C ASN A 116 9.30 -7.00 3.81
N THR A 117 8.43 -6.11 3.32
CA THR A 117 8.03 -4.91 4.05
C THR A 117 7.21 -5.26 5.29
N VAL A 118 6.28 -6.21 5.17
CA VAL A 118 5.49 -6.71 6.31
C VAL A 118 6.41 -7.32 7.39
N ILE A 119 7.35 -8.16 6.99
CA ILE A 119 8.28 -8.81 7.92
C ILE A 119 9.13 -7.76 8.64
N ALA A 120 9.68 -6.79 7.91
CA ALA A 120 10.49 -5.73 8.51
C ALA A 120 9.68 -4.89 9.51
N PHE A 121 8.42 -4.58 9.18
CA PHE A 121 7.52 -3.83 10.06
C PHE A 121 7.24 -4.60 11.35
N VAL A 122 6.91 -5.90 11.25
CA VAL A 122 6.64 -6.74 12.42
C VAL A 122 7.87 -6.84 13.31
N LYS A 123 9.05 -7.05 12.74
CA LYS A 123 10.30 -7.11 13.50
C LYS A 123 10.58 -5.81 14.24
N LYS A 124 10.33 -4.68 13.60
CA LYS A 124 10.53 -3.35 14.20
C LYS A 124 9.57 -3.15 15.37
N GLN A 125 8.32 -3.56 15.24
CA GLN A 125 7.34 -3.49 16.34
C GLN A 125 7.74 -4.39 17.50
N GLN A 126 8.22 -5.59 17.25
CA GLN A 126 8.67 -6.51 18.30
C GLN A 126 9.88 -5.93 19.03
N ALA A 127 10.83 -5.34 18.31
CA ALA A 127 11.98 -4.69 18.93
C ALA A 127 11.58 -3.52 19.81
N ALA A 128 10.63 -2.67 19.36
CA ALA A 128 10.10 -1.55 20.14
C ALA A 128 9.41 -2.05 21.41
N ALA A 129 8.61 -3.12 21.30
CA ALA A 129 7.92 -3.70 22.45
C ALA A 129 8.90 -4.25 23.50
N ARG A 130 10.01 -4.86 23.05
CA ARG A 130 11.04 -5.39 23.96
C ARG A 130 11.82 -4.28 24.67
N ALA A 131 11.93 -3.10 24.04
CA ALA A 131 12.64 -1.96 24.62
C ALA A 131 11.87 -1.31 25.78
N GLU A 132 10.59 -1.58 25.84
CA GLU A 132 9.73 -1.09 26.94
C GLU A 132 9.80 -2.05 28.13
#